data_cb9398456c3545204e02ae2edec9782e
#
_entry.id   cb9398456c3545204e02ae2edec9782e
#
_cell.length_a   1.000
_cell.length_b   1.000
_cell.length_c   1.000
_cell.angle_alpha   90.00
_cell.angle_beta   90.00
_cell.angle_gamma   90.00
#
_symmetry.space_group_name_H-M   'P 1'
#
loop_
_entity.id
_entity.type
_entity.pdbx_description
1 polymer ?
#
loop_
_entity_poly.entity_id
_entity_poly.type
_entity_poly.pdbx_seq_one_letter_code
_entity_poly.pdbx_strand_id
1 'polypeptide(L)'
;MLLGRRLYHDPALSGDGSISCATCHMLSHGGAEPRRSSTGIRGQIGPINSPTVLNSVYNFRQFWDGRAADLAEQAAGPVSNPIEMGGDWPVILERLQEDDEYPAAFTAAYGEEGLTQENVIDAIVQYESYLVTPSPFDRWLRGDDDALTEQQQRGLRAFMTTGCQACHSGRNLGGASYQKLGAVHDYFERRGGRMTEADHGRFNVTQEEGDRHMFKVPTLRNVALTAPYFHDGHEANLAGAVRTMAYVQLGQELTDAQVADIVAFLGALSGEIPADAYMPGAAGSEAATTPGEPDAEDVVEAHPAAPTGATEDDADRDEAAE
;
A
#
# COMPACT_ATOMS: atom_id res chain seq x y z
N MET A 1 11.72 3.68 -19.68
CA MET A 1 11.39 4.58 -18.55
C MET A 1 10.39 5.67 -18.98
N LEU A 2 10.68 6.57 -19.96
CA LEU A 2 9.74 7.66 -20.34
C LEU A 2 8.38 7.15 -20.84
N LEU A 3 8.37 6.08 -21.63
CA LEU A 3 7.13 5.44 -22.09
C LEU A 3 6.31 4.88 -20.92
N GLY A 4 6.97 4.17 -19.98
CA GLY A 4 6.31 3.66 -18.79
C GLY A 4 5.78 4.76 -17.88
N ARG A 5 6.51 5.89 -17.74
CA ARG A 5 6.02 7.06 -17.03
C ARG A 5 4.70 7.57 -17.62
N ARG A 6 4.63 7.74 -18.96
CA ARG A 6 3.42 8.17 -19.63
C ARG A 6 2.26 7.21 -19.36
N LEU A 7 2.48 5.89 -19.52
CA LEU A 7 1.48 4.85 -19.27
C LEU A 7 0.98 4.86 -17.81
N TYR A 8 1.88 5.01 -16.86
CA TYR A 8 1.54 5.05 -15.43
C TYR A 8 0.57 6.19 -15.09
N HIS A 9 0.66 7.32 -15.79
CA HIS A 9 -0.20 8.48 -15.61
C HIS A 9 -1.39 8.53 -16.59
N ASP A 10 -1.48 7.57 -17.52
CA ASP A 10 -2.49 7.60 -18.57
C ASP A 10 -3.77 6.85 -18.17
N PRO A 11 -4.92 7.53 -18.13
CA PRO A 11 -6.19 6.88 -17.83
C PRO A 11 -6.68 5.96 -18.98
N ALA A 12 -6.02 5.98 -20.15
CA ALA A 12 -6.32 5.10 -21.28
C ALA A 12 -6.23 3.60 -20.93
N LEU A 13 -5.52 3.24 -19.85
CA LEU A 13 -5.42 1.88 -19.35
C LEU A 13 -6.65 1.44 -18.54
N SER A 14 -7.54 2.34 -18.14
CA SER A 14 -8.79 1.97 -17.44
C SER A 14 -9.94 1.73 -18.41
N GLY A 15 -10.91 0.92 -17.97
CA GLY A 15 -12.05 0.52 -18.80
C GLY A 15 -12.91 1.70 -19.26
N ASP A 16 -13.05 2.73 -18.42
CA ASP A 16 -13.85 3.94 -18.70
C ASP A 16 -13.01 5.20 -18.96
N GLY A 17 -11.68 5.10 -18.95
CA GLY A 17 -10.78 6.22 -19.20
C GLY A 17 -10.74 7.25 -18.07
N SER A 18 -11.13 6.89 -16.84
CA SER A 18 -11.26 7.85 -15.73
C SER A 18 -10.09 7.85 -14.74
N ILE A 19 -9.35 6.74 -14.63
CA ILE A 19 -8.27 6.58 -13.65
C ILE A 19 -7.02 5.97 -14.27
N SER A 20 -5.89 6.24 -13.64
CA SER A 20 -4.57 5.68 -13.98
C SER A 20 -3.91 5.06 -12.75
N CYS A 21 -2.72 4.45 -12.89
CA CYS A 21 -1.94 3.97 -11.74
C CYS A 21 -1.66 5.11 -10.74
N ALA A 22 -1.34 6.31 -11.26
CA ALA A 22 -1.09 7.51 -10.46
C ALA A 22 -2.30 7.96 -9.63
N THR A 23 -3.52 7.51 -9.94
CA THR A 23 -4.72 7.84 -9.17
C THR A 23 -4.68 7.23 -7.76
N CYS A 24 -4.23 5.96 -7.64
CA CYS A 24 -4.14 5.24 -6.37
C CYS A 24 -2.70 5.20 -5.82
N HIS A 25 -1.71 5.52 -6.64
CA HIS A 25 -0.29 5.51 -6.27
C HIS A 25 0.34 6.87 -6.54
N MET A 26 -0.21 7.90 -5.87
CA MET A 26 0.22 9.30 -6.04
C MET A 26 1.65 9.50 -5.54
N LEU A 27 2.55 9.95 -6.42
CA LEU A 27 3.94 10.21 -6.04
C LEU A 27 4.03 11.31 -4.97
N SER A 28 3.16 12.31 -5.00
CA SER A 28 3.05 13.36 -3.98
C SER A 28 2.71 12.85 -2.58
N HIS A 29 2.15 11.63 -2.47
CA HIS A 29 1.81 10.97 -1.20
C HIS A 29 2.67 9.71 -0.98
N GLY A 30 3.94 9.78 -1.34
CA GLY A 30 4.85 8.65 -1.13
C GLY A 30 4.52 7.43 -2.00
N GLY A 31 3.84 7.60 -3.13
CA GLY A 31 3.48 6.51 -4.05
C GLY A 31 2.30 5.65 -3.56
N ALA A 32 1.44 6.21 -2.71
CA ALA A 32 0.24 5.57 -2.16
C ALA A 32 -0.97 6.53 -2.25
N GLU A 33 -2.14 6.09 -1.84
CA GLU A 33 -3.35 6.91 -1.75
C GLU A 33 -3.59 7.30 -0.28
N PRO A 34 -3.93 8.59 0.05
CA PRO A 34 -4.20 9.03 1.42
C PRO A 34 -5.61 8.63 1.89
N ARG A 35 -6.01 7.39 1.67
CA ARG A 35 -7.33 6.83 2.00
C ARG A 35 -7.19 5.43 2.57
N ARG A 36 -8.17 5.03 3.37
CA ARG A 36 -8.21 3.68 3.95
C ARG A 36 -8.25 2.58 2.89
N SER A 37 -8.96 2.83 1.80
CA SER A 37 -9.10 1.92 0.67
C SER A 37 -9.14 2.70 -0.62
N SER A 38 -8.59 2.12 -1.68
CA SER A 38 -8.57 2.73 -2.99
C SER A 38 -9.95 2.87 -3.60
N THR A 39 -10.13 3.94 -4.38
CA THR A 39 -11.33 4.16 -5.16
C THR A 39 -11.03 3.87 -6.63
N GLY A 40 -11.60 2.80 -7.15
CA GLY A 40 -11.49 2.40 -8.55
C GLY A 40 -12.51 3.07 -9.46
N ILE A 41 -12.61 2.56 -10.70
CA ILE A 41 -13.55 3.06 -11.70
C ILE A 41 -14.98 3.11 -11.15
N ARG A 42 -15.77 4.09 -11.64
CA ARG A 42 -17.17 4.28 -11.23
C ARG A 42 -17.35 4.47 -9.72
N GLY A 43 -16.30 4.90 -9.00
CA GLY A 43 -16.36 5.12 -7.57
C GLY A 43 -16.41 3.84 -6.72
N GLN A 44 -16.03 2.69 -7.26
CA GLN A 44 -16.00 1.43 -6.51
C GLN A 44 -14.89 1.46 -5.46
N ILE A 45 -15.20 1.03 -4.25
CA ILE A 45 -14.24 1.01 -3.14
C ILE A 45 -13.58 -0.36 -3.07
N GLY A 46 -12.26 -0.36 -3.13
CA GLY A 46 -11.44 -1.55 -2.96
C GLY A 46 -11.42 -2.05 -1.51
N PRO A 47 -11.05 -3.31 -1.27
CA PRO A 47 -11.09 -3.92 0.05
C PRO A 47 -9.86 -3.62 0.91
N ILE A 48 -8.82 -2.97 0.36
CA ILE A 48 -7.50 -2.91 0.99
C ILE A 48 -6.83 -1.54 0.72
N ASN A 49 -5.93 -1.15 1.61
CA ASN A 49 -5.12 0.05 1.47
C ASN A 49 -4.06 -0.13 0.36
N SER A 50 -3.88 0.88 -0.49
CA SER A 50 -2.86 0.87 -1.54
C SER A 50 -1.46 0.95 -0.96
N PRO A 51 -0.61 -0.07 -1.16
CA PRO A 51 0.79 0.02 -0.77
C PRO A 51 1.55 0.97 -1.68
N THR A 52 2.66 1.53 -1.16
CA THR A 52 3.53 2.37 -1.98
C THR A 52 4.16 1.61 -3.16
N VAL A 53 4.27 2.27 -4.31
CA VAL A 53 5.05 1.82 -5.47
C VAL A 53 6.53 2.19 -5.35
N LEU A 54 6.89 3.12 -4.45
CA LEU A 54 8.28 3.51 -4.25
C LEU A 54 9.10 2.35 -3.68
N ASN A 55 10.24 2.07 -4.29
CA ASN A 55 11.14 0.97 -3.94
C ASN A 55 10.51 -0.44 -4.05
N SER A 56 9.34 -0.57 -4.70
CA SER A 56 8.62 -1.85 -4.85
C SER A 56 9.42 -2.93 -5.57
N VAL A 57 10.36 -2.54 -6.44
CA VAL A 57 11.29 -3.43 -7.15
C VAL A 57 12.14 -4.30 -6.21
N TYR A 58 12.32 -3.89 -4.96
CA TYR A 58 13.09 -4.65 -3.96
C TYR A 58 12.24 -5.61 -3.12
N ASN A 59 10.94 -5.64 -3.30
CA ASN A 59 10.06 -6.59 -2.63
C ASN A 59 10.21 -7.98 -3.27
N PHE A 60 10.25 -9.03 -2.44
CA PHE A 60 10.34 -10.41 -2.93
C PHE A 60 9.03 -10.92 -3.56
N ARG A 61 7.91 -10.28 -3.26
CA ARG A 61 6.56 -10.50 -3.77
C ARG A 61 5.80 -9.18 -3.76
N GLN A 62 4.74 -9.10 -4.58
CA GLN A 62 3.88 -7.92 -4.61
C GLN A 62 2.50 -8.20 -4.01
N PHE A 63 1.75 -7.14 -3.70
CA PHE A 63 0.53 -7.10 -2.88
C PHE A 63 0.77 -7.44 -1.40
N TRP A 64 -0.24 -7.18 -0.55
CA TRP A 64 -0.21 -7.48 0.87
C TRP A 64 -0.13 -8.99 1.17
N ASP A 65 -0.84 -9.79 0.38
CA ASP A 65 -0.91 -11.25 0.46
C ASP A 65 0.22 -11.97 -0.29
N GLY A 66 1.01 -11.21 -1.07
CA GLY A 66 2.13 -11.72 -1.84
C GLY A 66 1.73 -12.61 -3.00
N ARG A 67 0.52 -12.41 -3.57
CA ARG A 67 -0.01 -13.23 -4.66
C ARG A 67 0.77 -13.10 -5.97
N ALA A 68 1.34 -11.91 -6.24
CA ALA A 68 2.15 -11.71 -7.44
C ALA A 68 3.64 -11.95 -7.18
N ALA A 69 4.29 -12.67 -8.10
CA ALA A 69 5.69 -13.05 -8.00
C ALA A 69 6.64 -11.85 -8.17
N ASP A 70 6.28 -10.91 -9.02
CA ASP A 70 7.09 -9.75 -9.40
C ASP A 70 6.21 -8.56 -9.80
N LEU A 71 6.84 -7.47 -10.27
CA LEU A 71 6.15 -6.27 -10.72
C LEU A 71 5.34 -6.50 -12.00
N ALA A 72 5.75 -7.39 -12.88
CA ALA A 72 5.04 -7.63 -14.14
C ALA A 72 3.70 -8.33 -13.88
N GLU A 73 3.70 -9.36 -13.03
CA GLU A 73 2.47 -10.03 -12.61
C GLU A 73 1.57 -9.08 -11.80
N GLN A 74 2.18 -8.21 -10.98
CA GLN A 74 1.42 -7.22 -10.22
C GLN A 74 0.74 -6.20 -11.13
N ALA A 75 1.47 -5.57 -12.08
CA ALA A 75 0.95 -4.51 -12.94
C ALA A 75 -0.20 -4.97 -13.85
N ALA A 76 -0.20 -6.23 -14.26
CA ALA A 76 -1.27 -6.82 -15.05
C ALA A 76 -2.61 -6.93 -14.29
N GLY A 77 -2.54 -7.14 -12.96
CA GLY A 77 -3.71 -7.41 -12.12
C GLY A 77 -4.71 -6.25 -12.06
N PRO A 78 -4.32 -5.07 -11.56
CA PRO A 78 -5.19 -3.90 -11.41
C PRO A 78 -5.85 -3.45 -12.71
N VAL A 79 -5.13 -3.53 -13.84
CA VAL A 79 -5.65 -3.14 -15.15
C VAL A 79 -6.93 -3.91 -15.48
N SER A 80 -6.94 -5.22 -15.24
CA SER A 80 -8.08 -6.09 -15.57
C SER A 80 -9.08 -6.24 -14.41
N ASN A 81 -8.75 -5.78 -13.20
CA ASN A 81 -9.62 -5.94 -12.04
C ASN A 81 -10.87 -5.04 -12.16
N PRO A 82 -12.09 -5.60 -12.17
CA PRO A 82 -13.32 -4.85 -12.40
C PRO A 82 -13.65 -3.80 -11.33
N ILE A 83 -13.09 -3.93 -10.12
CA ILE A 83 -13.27 -2.94 -9.05
C ILE A 83 -12.12 -1.93 -8.95
N GLU A 84 -11.02 -2.14 -9.69
CA GLU A 84 -9.90 -1.22 -9.79
C GLU A 84 -9.96 -0.45 -11.12
N MET A 85 -9.24 -0.88 -12.15
CA MET A 85 -9.20 -0.18 -13.44
C MET A 85 -10.21 -0.75 -14.47
N GLY A 86 -10.68 -2.00 -14.31
CA GLY A 86 -11.74 -2.61 -15.12
C GLY A 86 -11.48 -2.62 -16.62
N GLY A 87 -10.22 -2.65 -17.02
CA GLY A 87 -9.81 -2.63 -18.41
C GLY A 87 -9.92 -3.98 -19.09
N ASP A 88 -10.10 -3.94 -20.40
CA ASP A 88 -10.03 -5.08 -21.31
C ASP A 88 -8.83 -4.87 -22.23
N TRP A 89 -7.85 -5.78 -22.20
CA TRP A 89 -6.60 -5.62 -22.93
C TRP A 89 -6.77 -5.42 -24.44
N PRO A 90 -7.61 -6.18 -25.16
CA PRO A 90 -7.90 -5.89 -26.57
C PRO A 90 -8.35 -4.44 -26.82
N VAL A 91 -9.27 -3.92 -25.99
CA VAL A 91 -9.79 -2.56 -26.11
C VAL A 91 -8.72 -1.52 -25.76
N ILE A 92 -7.91 -1.79 -24.74
CA ILE A 92 -6.79 -0.92 -24.35
C ILE A 92 -5.78 -0.82 -25.49
N LEU A 93 -5.37 -1.95 -26.07
CA LEU A 93 -4.40 -1.98 -27.15
C LEU A 93 -4.92 -1.25 -28.40
N GLU A 94 -6.20 -1.39 -28.76
CA GLU A 94 -6.83 -0.64 -29.85
C GLU A 94 -6.76 0.86 -29.56
N ARG A 95 -7.13 1.31 -28.36
CA ARG A 95 -7.08 2.72 -27.93
C ARG A 95 -5.66 3.29 -27.99
N LEU A 96 -4.66 2.54 -27.50
CA LEU A 96 -3.26 2.96 -27.57
C LEU A 96 -2.73 2.96 -29.00
N GLN A 97 -3.25 2.07 -29.88
CA GLN A 97 -2.88 2.04 -31.30
C GLN A 97 -3.43 3.23 -32.07
N GLU A 98 -4.55 3.80 -31.64
CA GLU A 98 -5.16 4.99 -32.23
C GLU A 98 -4.52 6.31 -31.75
N ASP A 99 -3.68 6.27 -30.73
CA ASP A 99 -2.94 7.44 -30.23
C ASP A 99 -1.82 7.82 -31.21
N ASP A 100 -1.58 9.11 -31.37
CA ASP A 100 -0.62 9.63 -32.34
C ASP A 100 0.85 9.29 -32.03
N GLU A 101 1.18 9.03 -30.76
CA GLU A 101 2.56 8.90 -30.30
C GLU A 101 2.91 7.47 -29.83
N TYR A 102 1.97 6.72 -29.22
CA TYR A 102 2.25 5.40 -28.67
C TYR A 102 2.80 4.41 -29.71
N PRO A 103 2.23 4.23 -30.91
CA PRO A 103 2.75 3.27 -31.88
C PRO A 103 4.21 3.50 -32.23
N ALA A 104 4.58 4.77 -32.46
CA ALA A 104 5.96 5.14 -32.77
C ALA A 104 6.89 4.93 -31.56
N ALA A 105 6.44 5.29 -30.35
CA ALA A 105 7.21 5.14 -29.12
C ALA A 105 7.45 3.64 -28.79
N PHE A 106 6.45 2.80 -28.97
CA PHE A 106 6.59 1.35 -28.77
C PHE A 106 7.50 0.72 -29.82
N THR A 107 7.37 1.09 -31.09
CA THR A 107 8.29 0.62 -32.14
C THR A 107 9.73 1.04 -31.84
N ALA A 108 9.95 2.26 -31.38
CA ALA A 108 11.29 2.74 -31.01
C ALA A 108 11.87 1.99 -29.80
N ALA A 109 11.04 1.57 -28.83
CA ALA A 109 11.48 0.89 -27.63
C ALA A 109 11.64 -0.63 -27.80
N TYR A 110 10.72 -1.27 -28.56
CA TYR A 110 10.59 -2.73 -28.62
C TYR A 110 10.73 -3.31 -30.05
N GLY A 111 11.06 -2.47 -31.04
CA GLY A 111 11.27 -2.92 -32.41
C GLY A 111 9.97 -3.36 -33.10
N GLU A 112 10.06 -4.43 -33.91
CA GLU A 112 8.93 -4.92 -34.71
C GLU A 112 7.77 -5.48 -33.88
N GLU A 113 8.03 -5.94 -32.67
CA GLU A 113 6.98 -6.42 -31.76
C GLU A 113 6.04 -5.28 -31.34
N GLY A 114 6.58 -4.05 -31.21
CA GLY A 114 5.82 -2.83 -31.03
C GLY A 114 4.87 -2.85 -29.81
N LEU A 115 3.61 -2.46 -30.07
CA LEU A 115 2.58 -2.33 -29.04
C LEU A 115 1.90 -3.67 -28.79
N THR A 116 2.26 -4.33 -27.70
CA THR A 116 1.62 -5.55 -27.16
C THR A 116 1.32 -5.39 -25.67
N GLN A 117 0.48 -6.23 -25.12
CA GLN A 117 0.19 -6.25 -23.67
C GLN A 117 1.46 -6.42 -22.85
N GLU A 118 2.31 -7.34 -23.24
CA GLU A 118 3.58 -7.65 -22.57
C GLU A 118 4.50 -6.42 -22.56
N ASN A 119 4.61 -5.72 -23.67
CA ASN A 119 5.43 -4.52 -23.80
C ASN A 119 4.86 -3.31 -23.05
N VAL A 120 3.53 -3.19 -22.95
CA VAL A 120 2.87 -2.20 -22.07
C VAL A 120 3.21 -2.45 -20.62
N ILE A 121 3.08 -3.69 -20.16
CA ILE A 121 3.41 -4.10 -18.79
C ILE A 121 4.91 -3.88 -18.54
N ASP A 122 5.80 -4.33 -19.43
CA ASP A 122 7.24 -4.12 -19.26
C ASP A 122 7.60 -2.64 -19.17
N ALA A 123 7.03 -1.77 -20.00
CA ALA A 123 7.27 -0.35 -19.93
C ALA A 123 6.88 0.25 -18.57
N ILE A 124 5.74 -0.18 -17.98
CA ILE A 124 5.31 0.22 -16.63
C ILE A 124 6.31 -0.29 -15.60
N VAL A 125 6.72 -1.56 -15.66
CA VAL A 125 7.71 -2.16 -14.76
C VAL A 125 9.06 -1.43 -14.80
N GLN A 126 9.52 -1.03 -16.00
CA GLN A 126 10.75 -0.24 -16.15
C GLN A 126 10.63 1.13 -15.44
N TYR A 127 9.45 1.75 -15.49
CA TYR A 127 9.21 2.99 -14.77
C TYR A 127 9.12 2.76 -13.25
N GLU A 128 8.35 1.79 -12.78
CA GLU A 128 8.26 1.49 -11.34
C GLU A 128 9.62 1.08 -10.75
N SER A 129 10.44 0.36 -11.54
CA SER A 129 11.81 0.00 -11.14
C SER A 129 12.74 1.20 -11.00
N TYR A 130 12.43 2.30 -11.69
CA TYR A 130 13.14 3.57 -11.57
C TYR A 130 12.73 4.36 -10.30
N LEU A 131 11.55 4.10 -9.73
CA LEU A 131 11.02 4.80 -8.56
C LEU A 131 11.75 4.39 -7.26
N VAL A 132 13.07 4.53 -7.24
CA VAL A 132 13.92 4.26 -6.08
C VAL A 132 14.30 5.58 -5.41
N THR A 133 14.13 5.64 -4.09
CA THR A 133 14.26 6.86 -3.30
C THR A 133 15.35 6.72 -2.23
N PRO A 134 16.62 7.05 -2.54
CA PRO A 134 17.67 7.10 -1.53
C PRO A 134 17.33 8.12 -0.44
N SER A 135 17.47 7.71 0.82
CA SER A 135 17.05 8.48 1.99
C SER A 135 18.27 8.99 2.82
N PRO A 136 18.05 9.89 3.80
CA PRO A 136 19.08 10.23 4.79
C PRO A 136 19.69 9.01 5.47
N PHE A 137 18.89 7.97 5.78
CA PHE A 137 19.41 6.73 6.36
C PHE A 137 20.41 6.02 5.43
N ASP A 138 20.21 6.06 4.11
CA ASP A 138 21.16 5.47 3.16
C ASP A 138 22.51 6.23 3.13
N ARG A 139 22.48 7.55 3.30
CA ARG A 139 23.71 8.35 3.42
C ARG A 139 24.46 8.00 4.71
N TRP A 140 23.71 7.90 5.82
CA TRP A 140 24.30 7.51 7.10
C TRP A 140 24.96 6.14 7.03
N LEU A 141 24.33 5.15 6.41
CA LEU A 141 24.90 3.82 6.19
C LEU A 141 26.19 3.84 5.34
N ARG A 142 26.39 4.88 4.52
CA ARG A 142 27.60 5.08 3.71
C ARG A 142 28.67 5.89 4.41
N GLY A 143 28.48 6.25 5.68
CA GLY A 143 29.45 6.96 6.51
C GLY A 143 29.26 8.47 6.60
N ASP A 144 28.10 9.00 6.21
CA ASP A 144 27.71 10.39 6.47
C ASP A 144 27.06 10.47 7.86
N ASP A 145 27.90 10.66 8.89
CA ASP A 145 27.46 10.66 10.29
C ASP A 145 26.45 11.79 10.60
N ASP A 146 26.47 12.87 9.81
CA ASP A 146 25.58 14.03 9.97
C ASP A 146 24.23 13.85 9.26
N ALA A 147 24.05 12.76 8.49
CA ALA A 147 22.82 12.51 7.76
C ALA A 147 21.60 12.20 8.66
N LEU A 148 21.83 11.77 9.89
CA LEU A 148 20.78 11.54 10.90
C LEU A 148 20.96 12.47 12.10
N THR A 149 19.87 13.10 12.51
CA THR A 149 19.83 13.85 13.77
C THR A 149 20.03 12.91 14.97
N GLU A 150 20.41 13.46 16.12
CA GLU A 150 20.54 12.68 17.36
C GLU A 150 19.22 11.97 17.73
N GLN A 151 18.07 12.59 17.49
CA GLN A 151 16.76 11.97 17.74
C GLN A 151 16.53 10.79 16.81
N GLN A 152 16.82 10.92 15.53
CA GLN A 152 16.72 9.82 14.55
C GLN A 152 17.66 8.65 14.90
N GLN A 153 18.85 8.94 15.37
CA GLN A 153 19.80 7.91 15.86
C GLN A 153 19.28 7.23 17.14
N ARG A 154 18.65 7.98 18.08
CA ARG A 154 17.98 7.35 19.23
C ARG A 154 16.84 6.46 18.76
N GLY A 155 16.05 6.91 17.78
CA GLY A 155 14.95 6.15 17.18
C GLY A 155 15.44 4.86 16.51
N LEU A 156 16.54 4.91 15.77
CA LEU A 156 17.17 3.70 15.20
C LEU A 156 17.55 2.71 16.30
N ARG A 157 18.20 3.19 17.38
CA ARG A 157 18.54 2.31 18.52
C ARG A 157 17.30 1.72 19.18
N ALA A 158 16.24 2.53 19.37
CA ALA A 158 14.97 2.05 19.92
C ALA A 158 14.33 1.00 19.00
N PHE A 159 14.26 1.25 17.69
CA PHE A 159 13.77 0.32 16.69
C PHE A 159 14.49 -1.03 16.72
N MET A 160 15.81 -1.01 16.89
CA MET A 160 16.63 -2.23 17.00
C MET A 160 16.39 -2.95 18.34
N THR A 161 16.46 -2.23 19.45
CA THR A 161 16.39 -2.84 20.79
C THR A 161 15.00 -3.32 21.19
N THR A 162 13.95 -2.75 20.64
CA THR A 162 12.58 -3.25 20.82
C THR A 162 12.28 -4.48 19.95
N GLY A 163 13.11 -4.79 18.94
CA GLY A 163 12.97 -5.99 18.12
C GLY A 163 12.29 -5.78 16.76
N CYS A 164 11.94 -4.56 16.37
CA CYS A 164 11.29 -4.26 15.07
C CYS A 164 12.12 -4.77 13.88
N GLN A 165 13.44 -4.69 13.98
CA GLN A 165 14.38 -5.14 12.95
C GLN A 165 14.30 -6.65 12.64
N ALA A 166 13.69 -7.47 13.50
CA ALA A 166 13.57 -8.90 13.27
C ALA A 166 12.73 -9.20 12.01
N CYS A 167 11.72 -8.37 11.73
CA CYS A 167 10.87 -8.47 10.56
C CYS A 167 11.17 -7.35 9.54
N HIS A 168 11.45 -6.14 10.02
CA HIS A 168 11.75 -4.98 9.19
C HIS A 168 13.26 -4.81 8.99
N SER A 169 13.83 -5.62 8.11
CA SER A 169 15.26 -5.66 7.80
C SER A 169 15.51 -5.66 6.29
N GLY A 170 16.79 -5.68 5.91
CA GLY A 170 17.22 -5.68 4.51
C GLY A 170 17.08 -4.31 3.83
N ARG A 171 17.23 -4.30 2.50
CA ARG A 171 17.29 -3.07 1.70
C ARG A 171 16.01 -2.22 1.84
N ASN A 172 14.85 -2.86 1.94
CA ASN A 172 13.55 -2.20 2.05
C ASN A 172 13.08 -2.01 3.50
N LEU A 173 13.83 -2.44 4.50
CA LEU A 173 13.37 -2.56 5.88
C LEU A 173 11.98 -3.24 5.95
N GLY A 174 11.87 -4.38 5.29
CA GLY A 174 10.67 -5.14 5.00
C GLY A 174 10.69 -5.68 3.57
N GLY A 175 9.56 -6.17 3.07
CA GLY A 175 9.43 -6.67 1.71
C GLY A 175 10.18 -7.97 1.41
N ALA A 176 10.65 -8.71 2.43
CA ALA A 176 11.51 -9.88 2.26
C ALA A 176 10.96 -11.16 2.91
N SER A 177 9.84 -11.10 3.62
CA SER A 177 9.23 -12.23 4.31
C SER A 177 7.74 -12.04 4.53
N TYR A 178 7.06 -13.13 4.92
CA TYR A 178 5.71 -13.07 5.47
C TYR A 178 5.75 -13.14 6.99
N GLN A 179 4.84 -12.42 7.64
CA GLN A 179 4.64 -12.50 9.09
C GLN A 179 3.14 -12.46 9.42
N LYS A 180 2.78 -13.17 10.49
CA LYS A 180 1.42 -13.11 11.03
C LYS A 180 1.19 -11.76 11.68
N LEU A 181 0.16 -11.04 11.26
CA LEU A 181 -0.26 -9.82 11.92
C LEU A 181 -0.93 -10.17 13.25
N GLY A 182 -0.40 -9.64 14.35
CA GLY A 182 -0.86 -10.01 15.69
C GLY A 182 -0.22 -11.31 16.21
N ALA A 183 1.11 -11.39 16.18
CA ALA A 183 1.84 -12.58 16.63
C ALA A 183 1.76 -12.81 18.15
N VAL A 184 1.63 -11.74 18.95
CA VAL A 184 1.55 -11.81 20.43
C VAL A 184 0.14 -11.47 20.90
N HIS A 185 -0.44 -10.37 20.44
CA HIS A 185 -1.82 -9.99 20.74
C HIS A 185 -2.61 -9.85 19.43
N ASP A 186 -3.86 -10.29 19.44
CA ASP A 186 -4.70 -10.28 18.26
C ASP A 186 -4.95 -8.83 17.78
N TYR A 187 -4.50 -8.53 16.56
CA TYR A 187 -4.71 -7.22 15.91
C TYR A 187 -6.19 -6.97 15.65
N PHE A 188 -6.91 -8.00 15.18
CA PHE A 188 -8.30 -7.87 14.75
C PHE A 188 -9.25 -7.66 15.93
N GLU A 189 -8.97 -8.32 17.06
CA GLU A 189 -9.66 -8.05 18.31
C GLU A 189 -9.39 -6.62 18.80
N ARG A 190 -8.12 -6.19 18.81
CA ARG A 190 -7.73 -4.82 19.19
C ARG A 190 -8.37 -3.76 18.31
N ARG A 191 -8.32 -3.95 17.00
CA ARG A 191 -8.93 -3.03 16.02
C ARG A 191 -10.43 -2.93 16.22
N GLY A 192 -11.07 -4.04 16.60
CA GLY A 192 -12.52 -4.19 16.62
C GLY A 192 -13.12 -4.28 15.22
N GLY A 193 -14.45 -4.23 15.13
CA GLY A 193 -15.16 -4.29 13.89
C GLY A 193 -15.29 -5.69 13.30
N ARG A 194 -15.80 -5.75 12.07
CA ARG A 194 -16.06 -7.02 11.37
C ARG A 194 -14.82 -7.47 10.60
N MET A 195 -14.53 -8.76 10.67
CA MET A 195 -13.55 -9.41 9.80
C MET A 195 -13.98 -9.33 8.34
N THR A 196 -13.04 -9.02 7.47
CA THR A 196 -13.22 -8.97 6.02
C THR A 196 -12.40 -10.07 5.35
N GLU A 197 -12.62 -10.33 4.07
CA GLU A 197 -11.80 -11.26 3.30
C GLU A 197 -10.33 -10.81 3.25
N ALA A 198 -10.08 -9.50 3.13
CA ALA A 198 -8.72 -8.96 3.12
C ALA A 198 -7.93 -9.26 4.40
N ASP A 199 -8.60 -9.41 5.54
CA ASP A 199 -7.99 -9.73 6.83
C ASP A 199 -7.39 -11.15 6.87
N HIS A 200 -7.83 -12.05 6.00
CA HIS A 200 -7.27 -13.40 5.93
C HIS A 200 -5.84 -13.43 5.33
N GLY A 201 -5.43 -12.35 4.65
CA GLY A 201 -4.08 -12.21 4.10
C GLY A 201 -3.72 -13.32 3.12
N ARG A 202 -2.53 -13.91 3.30
CA ARG A 202 -2.00 -14.95 2.41
C ARG A 202 -2.87 -16.21 2.32
N PHE A 203 -3.68 -16.50 3.34
CA PHE A 203 -4.65 -17.60 3.27
C PHE A 203 -5.53 -17.52 2.02
N ASN A 204 -5.89 -16.32 1.56
CA ASN A 204 -6.68 -16.15 0.33
C ASN A 204 -5.99 -16.69 -0.92
N VAL A 205 -4.65 -16.79 -0.89
CA VAL A 205 -3.84 -17.30 -2.01
C VAL A 205 -3.61 -18.80 -1.89
N THR A 206 -3.25 -19.26 -0.69
CA THR A 206 -2.76 -20.64 -0.49
C THR A 206 -3.84 -21.61 0.00
N GLN A 207 -4.89 -21.10 0.64
CA GLN A 207 -5.91 -21.88 1.36
C GLN A 207 -5.34 -22.76 2.50
N GLU A 208 -4.09 -22.48 2.90
CA GLU A 208 -3.43 -23.17 4.01
C GLU A 208 -3.72 -22.42 5.31
N GLU A 209 -4.25 -23.11 6.33
CA GLU A 209 -4.64 -22.48 7.60
C GLU A 209 -3.45 -21.81 8.32
N GLY A 210 -2.23 -22.32 8.13
CA GLY A 210 -1.01 -21.71 8.65
C GLY A 210 -0.70 -20.33 8.07
N ASP A 211 -1.27 -20.00 6.92
CA ASP A 211 -1.10 -18.72 6.23
C ASP A 211 -2.19 -17.68 6.59
N ARG A 212 -3.14 -18.05 7.45
CA ARG A 212 -4.20 -17.12 7.90
C ARG A 212 -3.61 -15.96 8.69
N HIS A 213 -3.97 -14.74 8.25
CA HIS A 213 -3.44 -13.48 8.78
C HIS A 213 -1.94 -13.27 8.54
N MET A 214 -1.34 -14.06 7.65
CA MET A 214 0.01 -13.81 7.18
C MET A 214 -0.02 -12.73 6.10
N PHE A 215 0.86 -11.73 6.24
CA PHE A 215 1.04 -10.67 5.27
C PHE A 215 2.52 -10.54 4.90
N LYS A 216 2.78 -10.13 3.68
CA LYS A 216 4.11 -9.63 3.32
C LYS A 216 4.45 -8.46 4.25
N VAL A 217 5.57 -8.56 4.95
CA VAL A 217 6.07 -7.44 5.78
C VAL A 217 6.24 -6.22 4.87
N PRO A 218 5.51 -5.12 5.09
CA PRO A 218 5.60 -3.98 4.21
C PRO A 218 6.96 -3.29 4.33
N THR A 219 7.38 -2.59 3.27
CA THR A 219 8.53 -1.71 3.34
C THR A 219 8.29 -0.59 4.34
N LEU A 220 9.34 -0.17 5.04
CA LEU A 220 9.31 1.05 5.87
C LEU A 220 9.94 2.25 5.16
N ARG A 221 10.49 2.08 3.94
CA ARG A 221 10.91 3.22 3.14
C ARG A 221 9.73 4.09 2.79
N ASN A 222 9.87 5.39 2.99
CA ASN A 222 8.83 6.41 2.77
C ASN A 222 7.57 6.24 3.66
N VAL A 223 7.60 5.37 4.67
CA VAL A 223 6.42 5.06 5.49
C VAL A 223 5.82 6.31 6.17
N ALA A 224 6.62 7.33 6.48
CA ALA A 224 6.13 8.58 7.06
C ALA A 224 5.22 9.39 6.11
N LEU A 225 5.20 9.05 4.81
CA LEU A 225 4.42 9.73 3.78
C LEU A 225 3.13 9.01 3.39
N THR A 226 2.91 7.77 3.87
CA THR A 226 1.89 6.84 3.34
C THR A 226 0.79 6.52 4.33
N ALA A 227 0.38 7.52 5.14
CA ALA A 227 -0.82 7.37 5.97
C ALA A 227 -2.08 7.22 5.08
N PRO A 228 -3.09 6.45 5.53
CA PRO A 228 -3.18 5.66 6.76
C PRO A 228 -2.48 4.30 6.67
N TYR A 229 -2.33 3.60 7.78
CA TYR A 229 -1.45 2.44 7.94
C TYR A 229 -2.22 1.13 8.09
N PHE A 230 -1.49 0.02 7.89
CA PHE A 230 -1.93 -1.36 7.79
C PHE A 230 -2.70 -1.66 6.49
N HIS A 231 -2.95 -2.94 6.25
CA HIS A 231 -3.65 -3.43 5.05
C HIS A 231 -5.08 -2.88 4.94
N ASP A 232 -5.68 -2.51 6.05
CA ASP A 232 -7.05 -1.98 6.15
C ASP A 232 -7.10 -0.45 6.38
N GLY A 233 -5.94 0.22 6.40
CA GLY A 233 -5.85 1.66 6.65
C GLY A 233 -6.46 2.10 7.98
N HIS A 234 -6.47 1.22 9.00
CA HIS A 234 -7.14 1.51 10.27
C HIS A 234 -6.43 2.59 11.10
N GLU A 235 -5.10 2.59 11.09
CA GLU A 235 -4.31 3.56 11.86
C GLU A 235 -4.07 4.82 11.06
N ALA A 236 -4.62 5.93 11.53
CA ALA A 236 -4.59 7.20 10.82
C ALA A 236 -3.21 7.88 10.83
N ASN A 237 -2.34 7.58 11.80
CA ASN A 237 -1.05 8.23 11.96
C ASN A 237 0.07 7.25 12.34
N LEU A 238 1.31 7.65 12.04
CA LEU A 238 2.48 6.79 12.22
C LEU A 238 2.75 6.45 13.68
N ALA A 239 2.50 7.36 14.61
CA ALA A 239 2.69 7.10 16.04
C ALA A 239 1.72 6.03 16.55
N GLY A 240 0.46 6.06 16.10
CA GLY A 240 -0.53 5.01 16.36
C GLY A 240 -0.07 3.67 15.78
N ALA A 241 0.39 3.65 14.52
CA ALA A 241 0.90 2.44 13.88
C ALA A 241 2.10 1.82 14.64
N VAL A 242 3.05 2.65 15.09
CA VAL A 242 4.19 2.20 15.91
C VAL A 242 3.72 1.59 17.24
N ARG A 243 2.78 2.21 17.93
CA ARG A 243 2.22 1.68 19.18
C ARG A 243 1.49 0.36 18.97
N THR A 244 0.64 0.33 17.95
CA THR A 244 -0.12 -0.88 17.61
C THR A 244 0.83 -2.03 17.25
N MET A 245 1.84 -1.79 16.40
CA MET A 245 2.86 -2.79 16.06
C MET A 245 3.62 -3.29 17.30
N ALA A 246 4.10 -2.39 18.16
CA ALA A 246 4.81 -2.80 19.37
C ALA A 246 3.95 -3.69 20.27
N TYR A 247 2.68 -3.37 20.40
CA TYR A 247 1.75 -4.15 21.21
C TYR A 247 1.40 -5.50 20.56
N VAL A 248 0.91 -5.49 19.31
CA VAL A 248 0.37 -6.72 18.70
C VAL A 248 1.46 -7.71 18.26
N GLN A 249 2.64 -7.21 17.82
CA GLN A 249 3.72 -8.08 17.35
C GLN A 249 4.73 -8.45 18.43
N LEU A 250 5.00 -7.55 19.38
CA LEU A 250 6.09 -7.70 20.35
C LEU A 250 5.60 -7.77 21.80
N GLY A 251 4.31 -7.55 22.06
CA GLY A 251 3.74 -7.52 23.42
C GLY A 251 4.30 -6.39 24.28
N GLN A 252 4.73 -5.29 23.67
CA GLN A 252 5.38 -4.17 24.36
C GLN A 252 4.53 -2.90 24.32
N GLU A 253 4.50 -2.21 25.44
CA GLU A 253 3.97 -0.84 25.52
C GLU A 253 5.15 0.14 25.53
N LEU A 254 5.22 0.96 24.48
CA LEU A 254 6.26 1.97 24.33
C LEU A 254 5.86 3.26 25.05
N THR A 255 6.84 3.91 25.67
CA THR A 255 6.68 5.28 26.17
C THR A 255 6.51 6.28 25.03
N ASP A 256 5.91 7.45 25.31
CA ASP A 256 5.75 8.52 24.33
C ASP A 256 7.10 8.96 23.71
N ALA A 257 8.15 9.00 24.53
CA ALA A 257 9.50 9.34 24.08
C ALA A 257 10.06 8.29 23.09
N GLN A 258 9.89 7.00 23.38
CA GLN A 258 10.31 5.93 22.48
C GLN A 258 9.55 5.99 21.15
N VAL A 259 8.24 6.22 21.20
CA VAL A 259 7.43 6.36 19.99
C VAL A 259 7.89 7.56 19.17
N ALA A 260 8.10 8.71 19.80
CA ALA A 260 8.56 9.92 19.12
C ALA A 260 9.94 9.73 18.48
N ASP A 261 10.86 9.06 19.15
CA ASP A 261 12.19 8.75 18.61
C ASP A 261 12.10 7.76 17.43
N ILE A 262 11.29 6.68 17.54
CA ILE A 262 11.08 5.72 16.44
C ILE A 262 10.43 6.41 15.23
N VAL A 263 9.40 7.24 15.43
CA VAL A 263 8.76 8.01 14.35
C VAL A 263 9.76 8.95 13.67
N ALA A 264 10.64 9.61 14.45
CA ALA A 264 11.70 10.43 13.87
C ALA A 264 12.68 9.61 12.99
N PHE A 265 13.05 8.40 13.43
CA PHE A 265 13.86 7.48 12.62
C PHE A 265 13.12 7.05 11.35
N LEU A 266 11.86 6.66 11.45
CA LEU A 266 11.05 6.28 10.28
C LEU A 266 10.92 7.44 9.28
N GLY A 267 10.88 8.68 9.73
CA GLY A 267 10.98 9.88 8.88
C GLY A 267 12.28 9.96 8.08
N ALA A 268 13.40 9.50 8.66
CA ALA A 268 14.70 9.47 7.96
C ALA A 268 14.80 8.40 6.87
N LEU A 269 13.79 7.52 6.74
CA LEU A 269 13.65 6.55 5.67
C LEU A 269 12.95 7.12 4.43
N SER A 270 12.46 8.35 4.49
CA SER A 270 11.88 9.04 3.34
C SER A 270 12.98 9.60 2.46
N GLY A 271 12.98 9.21 1.20
CA GLY A 271 13.92 9.66 0.19
C GLY A 271 13.27 10.58 -0.84
N GLU A 272 14.10 11.23 -1.63
CA GLU A 272 13.63 12.11 -2.71
C GLU A 272 13.22 11.27 -3.93
N ILE A 273 12.04 11.55 -4.46
CA ILE A 273 11.58 10.97 -5.72
C ILE A 273 12.34 11.69 -6.85
N PRO A 274 12.89 10.95 -7.84
CA PRO A 274 13.56 11.57 -8.98
C PRO A 274 12.66 12.61 -9.67
N ALA A 275 13.17 13.81 -9.92
CA ALA A 275 12.36 14.91 -10.47
C ALA A 275 11.75 14.58 -11.85
N ASP A 276 12.40 13.74 -12.63
CA ASP A 276 11.94 13.25 -13.92
C ASP A 276 10.99 12.05 -13.83
N ALA A 277 10.67 11.58 -12.62
CA ALA A 277 9.57 10.64 -12.39
C ALA A 277 8.19 11.28 -12.61
N TYR A 278 8.07 12.57 -12.36
CA TYR A 278 6.82 13.30 -12.57
C TYR A 278 6.57 13.59 -14.05
N MET A 279 5.30 13.75 -14.44
CA MET A 279 4.95 14.24 -15.76
C MET A 279 5.46 15.67 -15.97
N PRO A 280 5.87 16.06 -17.18
CA PRO A 280 6.30 17.41 -17.46
C PRO A 280 5.24 18.45 -17.06
N GLY A 281 5.60 19.40 -16.20
CA GLY A 281 4.70 20.43 -15.67
C GLY A 281 4.00 20.07 -14.35
N ALA A 282 4.02 18.81 -13.92
CA ALA A 282 3.40 18.36 -12.66
C ALA A 282 4.30 18.57 -11.43
N ALA A 283 5.61 18.61 -11.60
CA ALA A 283 6.58 18.70 -10.50
C ALA A 283 6.43 19.92 -9.54
N GLY A 284 5.64 20.92 -9.93
CA GLY A 284 5.35 22.11 -9.09
C GLY A 284 3.99 22.07 -8.39
N SER A 285 3.04 21.24 -8.87
CA SER A 285 1.69 21.11 -8.30
C SER A 285 1.54 19.90 -7.39
N GLU A 286 2.44 18.92 -7.53
CA GLU A 286 2.48 17.67 -6.74
C GLU A 286 3.63 17.64 -5.73
N ALA A 287 4.35 18.77 -5.51
CA ALA A 287 5.38 18.82 -4.48
C ALA A 287 4.77 18.47 -3.12
N ALA A 288 5.32 17.46 -2.47
CA ALA A 288 4.85 16.90 -1.22
C ALA A 288 4.43 18.00 -0.23
N THR A 289 3.14 18.19 -0.09
CA THR A 289 2.62 18.86 1.09
C THR A 289 2.88 17.94 2.25
N THR A 290 3.62 18.39 3.25
CA THR A 290 3.66 17.75 4.57
C THR A 290 2.22 17.35 4.90
N PRO A 291 1.93 16.10 5.31
CA PRO A 291 0.57 15.72 5.60
C PRO A 291 -0.02 16.71 6.61
N GLY A 292 -0.95 17.55 6.16
CA GLY A 292 -1.83 18.28 7.04
C GLY A 292 -2.63 17.24 7.83
N GLU A 293 -2.99 17.54 9.06
CA GLU A 293 -3.93 16.72 9.82
C GLU A 293 -5.14 16.43 8.92
N PRO A 294 -5.62 15.15 8.89
CA PRO A 294 -6.77 14.80 8.09
C PRO A 294 -7.96 15.69 8.49
N ASP A 295 -8.63 16.25 7.51
CA ASP A 295 -9.85 17.04 7.73
C ASP A 295 -10.85 16.19 8.52
N ALA A 296 -11.36 16.78 9.61
CA ALA A 296 -12.25 16.10 10.56
C ALA A 296 -13.63 15.72 9.97
N GLU A 297 -13.86 16.00 8.69
CA GLU A 297 -15.13 15.74 8.02
C GLU A 297 -15.27 14.33 7.41
N ASP A 298 -14.17 13.56 7.30
CA ASP A 298 -14.20 12.15 6.80
C ASP A 298 -14.41 11.10 7.90
N VAL A 299 -14.72 11.50 9.12
CA VAL A 299 -15.17 10.59 10.18
C VAL A 299 -16.64 10.28 9.92
N VAL A 300 -16.90 9.27 9.10
CA VAL A 300 -18.26 8.70 8.97
C VAL A 300 -18.67 8.21 10.36
N GLU A 301 -19.63 8.90 10.96
CA GLU A 301 -20.27 8.47 12.20
C GLU A 301 -20.68 7.00 12.08
N ALA A 302 -20.19 6.19 13.01
CA ALA A 302 -20.67 4.82 13.17
C ALA A 302 -22.17 4.86 13.40
N HIS A 303 -22.94 4.35 12.46
CA HIS A 303 -24.37 4.16 12.65
C HIS A 303 -24.59 3.34 13.93
N PRO A 304 -25.41 3.81 14.88
CA PRO A 304 -25.75 3.02 16.06
C PRO A 304 -26.47 1.74 15.62
N ALA A 305 -26.03 0.62 16.17
CA ALA A 305 -26.65 -0.67 15.97
C ALA A 305 -28.14 -0.56 16.29
N ALA A 306 -29.00 -1.05 15.40
CA ALA A 306 -30.41 -1.17 15.62
C ALA A 306 -30.67 -2.05 16.87
N PRO A 307 -31.64 -1.70 17.74
CA PRO A 307 -31.95 -2.50 18.91
C PRO A 307 -32.51 -3.85 18.47
N THR A 308 -31.92 -4.92 18.98
CA THR A 308 -32.49 -6.27 18.89
C THR A 308 -33.77 -6.28 19.74
N GLY A 309 -34.90 -6.28 19.04
CA GLY A 309 -36.20 -6.50 19.68
C GLY A 309 -36.25 -7.90 20.26
N ALA A 310 -36.27 -7.97 21.57
CA ALA A 310 -36.74 -9.13 22.30
C ALA A 310 -38.26 -9.18 22.12
N THR A 311 -38.77 -10.26 21.60
CA THR A 311 -40.17 -10.66 21.79
C THR A 311 -40.15 -11.85 22.74
N GLU A 312 -40.48 -11.53 23.99
CA GLU A 312 -41.05 -12.50 24.93
C GLU A 312 -42.46 -12.86 24.51
N ASP A 313 -42.90 -14.03 25.00
CA ASP A 313 -44.24 -14.59 25.09
C ASP A 313 -44.79 -15.34 23.86
N ASP A 314 -44.86 -16.65 24.02
CA ASP A 314 -46.12 -17.33 24.36
C ASP A 314 -45.85 -18.74 24.91
N ALA A 315 -46.20 -18.86 26.19
CA ALA A 315 -46.40 -20.12 26.86
C ALA A 315 -47.81 -20.65 26.57
N ASP A 316 -47.97 -21.95 26.77
CA ASP A 316 -49.24 -22.69 26.91
C ASP A 316 -50.00 -23.13 25.64
N ARG A 317 -49.97 -24.45 25.49
CA ARG A 317 -51.16 -25.40 25.51
C ARG A 317 -50.68 -26.79 25.13
N ASP A 318 -50.61 -27.60 26.16
CA ASP A 318 -51.53 -28.67 26.58
C ASP A 318 -51.97 -29.71 25.53
N GLU A 319 -51.62 -30.93 25.93
CA GLU A 319 -52.40 -32.18 25.98
C GLU A 319 -52.82 -32.90 24.67
N ALA A 320 -52.43 -34.15 24.75
CA ALA A 320 -53.19 -35.39 24.64
C ALA A 320 -53.10 -36.19 23.30
N ALA A 321 -52.80 -37.45 23.57
CA ALA A 321 -53.33 -38.74 23.04
C ALA A 321 -52.76 -39.21 21.66
N GLU A 322 -52.10 -40.20 21.62
CA GLU A 322 -52.12 -41.66 21.56
C GLU A 322 -50.78 -42.26 21.17
#